data_ce0d569811f1f352f31c4ca6ac78f7ee
#
_entry.id   ce0d569811f1f352f31c4ca6ac78f7ee
#
_cell.length_a   1.000
_cell.length_b   1.000
_cell.length_c   1.000
_cell.angle_alpha   90.00
_cell.angle_beta   90.00
_cell.angle_gamma   90.00
#
_symmetry.space_group_name_H-M   'P 1'
#
loop_
_entity.id
_entity.type
_entity.pdbx_description
1 polymer ?
#
loop_
_entity_poly.entity_id
_entity_poly.type
_entity_poly.pdbx_seq_one_letter_code
_entity_poly.pdbx_strand_id
1 'polypeptide(L)'
;KDELDSLGDLMLQINNYRSNVEMRSKKSLADIYIKPEIKEFSVLSFDDGLSIIKSGELAAKTASGLNDLNQNNTSSELIKTKVSDSIFINKVIVKGNQKYSLNYVLGKLKFKENTTVSFKDLDKGIDVLMSTNNFDYFDYDLVKNDEQKGYNLVGNLLESQSSSSMKFSVHHDDLYKSALLINYTKKRLLFGNDVTFFDFIIGDNLRYNFEYYLDRGFSWSFGLHSSYNAFHKSFKTGVGEYLTNDSTRFSSLNKINAGFQDLTNQFYIQTIFKRVFLLAIGLEHKYYRIDTETILDINGKPYVFENSHYLSG
;
A
#
# COMPACT_ATOMS: atom_id res chain seq x y z
N LYS A 1 16.07 -32.50 19.04
CA LYS A 1 17.42 -31.90 18.82
C LYS A 1 17.80 -31.82 17.33
N ASP A 2 16.99 -32.41 16.47
CA ASP A 2 17.31 -32.63 15.05
C ASP A 2 16.58 -31.74 14.07
N GLU A 3 16.03 -30.57 14.52
CA GLU A 3 15.23 -29.64 13.69
C GLU A 3 15.79 -28.21 13.65
N LEU A 4 17.08 -28.03 13.90
CA LEU A 4 17.74 -26.72 13.87
C LEU A 4 18.66 -26.60 12.67
N ASP A 5 18.09 -26.61 11.47
CA ASP A 5 18.87 -26.55 10.22
C ASP A 5 19.12 -25.14 9.67
N SER A 6 18.49 -24.10 10.26
CA SER A 6 18.68 -22.74 9.79
C SER A 6 18.84 -21.69 10.90
N LEU A 7 19.52 -20.59 10.59
CA LEU A 7 19.61 -19.42 11.49
C LEU A 7 18.22 -18.83 11.83
N GLY A 8 17.25 -18.97 10.91
CA GLY A 8 15.86 -18.58 11.09
C GLY A 8 15.15 -19.39 12.18
N ASP A 9 15.35 -20.71 12.18
CA ASP A 9 14.77 -21.59 13.19
C ASP A 9 15.34 -21.31 14.57
N LEU A 10 16.61 -20.97 14.63
CA LEU A 10 17.29 -20.60 15.89
C LEU A 10 16.74 -19.28 16.46
N MET A 11 16.50 -18.28 15.61
CA MET A 11 15.86 -17.00 16.00
C MET A 11 14.42 -17.19 16.47
N LEU A 12 13.64 -18.02 15.76
CA LEU A 12 12.27 -18.38 16.16
C LEU A 12 12.26 -19.10 17.50
N GLN A 13 13.21 -20.01 17.73
CA GLN A 13 13.33 -20.74 18.99
C GLN A 13 13.70 -19.83 20.17
N ILE A 14 14.62 -18.88 19.97
CA ILE A 14 15.00 -17.88 20.99
C ILE A 14 13.78 -17.01 21.35
N ASN A 15 13.05 -16.53 20.36
CA ASN A 15 11.84 -15.73 20.59
C ASN A 15 10.75 -16.53 21.32
N ASN A 16 10.51 -17.78 20.90
CA ASN A 16 9.57 -18.69 21.57
C ASN A 16 9.98 -19.04 23.01
N TYR A 17 11.27 -19.18 23.27
CA TYR A 17 11.77 -19.44 24.62
C TYR A 17 11.45 -18.28 25.58
N ARG A 18 11.70 -17.03 25.14
CA ARG A 18 11.38 -15.83 25.91
C ARG A 18 9.88 -15.73 26.20
N SER A 19 9.04 -15.93 25.20
CA SER A 19 7.59 -15.93 25.34
C SER A 19 7.09 -17.04 26.27
N ASN A 20 7.70 -18.20 26.24
CA ASN A 20 7.35 -19.32 27.12
C ASN A 20 7.73 -19.07 28.59
N VAL A 21 8.86 -18.40 28.85
CA VAL A 21 9.26 -18.03 30.21
C VAL A 21 8.29 -16.98 30.79
N GLU A 22 7.96 -15.95 30.02
CA GLU A 22 6.97 -14.95 30.43
C GLU A 22 5.58 -15.55 30.64
N MET A 23 5.17 -16.49 29.78
CA MET A 23 3.89 -17.17 29.91
C MET A 23 3.80 -18.01 31.20
N ARG A 24 4.89 -18.65 31.62
CA ARG A 24 4.91 -19.42 32.87
C ARG A 24 4.66 -18.55 34.09
N SER A 25 5.27 -17.36 34.13
CA SER A 25 5.04 -16.42 35.22
C SER A 25 3.62 -15.85 35.21
N LYS A 26 3.07 -15.53 34.04
CA LYS A 26 1.70 -15.02 33.89
C LYS A 26 0.64 -16.08 34.22
N LYS A 27 0.91 -17.37 33.92
CA LYS A 27 0.02 -18.48 34.25
C LYS A 27 -0.25 -18.60 35.74
N SER A 28 0.75 -18.32 36.59
CA SER A 28 0.60 -18.38 38.04
C SER A 28 -0.21 -17.23 38.64
N LEU A 29 -0.47 -16.18 37.85
CA LEU A 29 -1.27 -14.99 38.23
C LEU A 29 -2.72 -15.09 37.74
N ALA A 30 -3.06 -16.09 36.93
CA ALA A 30 -4.40 -16.27 36.38
C ALA A 30 -5.20 -17.27 37.23
N ASP A 31 -6.43 -16.92 37.59
CA ASP A 31 -7.36 -17.79 38.30
C ASP A 31 -7.81 -18.96 37.42
N ILE A 32 -8.00 -18.71 36.13
CA ILE A 32 -8.37 -19.72 35.12
C ILE A 32 -7.45 -19.56 33.91
N TYR A 33 -6.77 -20.64 33.57
CA TYR A 33 -5.89 -20.68 32.40
C TYR A 33 -6.44 -21.61 31.34
N ILE A 34 -6.84 -21.07 30.19
CA ILE A 34 -7.36 -21.81 29.04
C ILE A 34 -6.29 -21.92 27.97
N LYS A 35 -5.91 -23.13 27.59
CA LYS A 35 -4.91 -23.36 26.55
C LYS A 35 -5.55 -24.17 25.41
N PRO A 36 -5.85 -23.52 24.26
CA PRO A 36 -6.32 -24.24 23.08
C PRO A 36 -5.23 -25.15 22.49
N GLU A 37 -5.62 -26.26 21.92
CA GLU A 37 -4.72 -27.17 21.19
C GLU A 37 -4.59 -26.63 19.75
N ILE A 38 -3.53 -25.87 19.53
CA ILE A 38 -3.26 -25.17 18.24
C ILE A 38 -1.85 -25.47 17.73
N LYS A 39 -1.23 -26.57 18.12
CA LYS A 39 0.14 -26.93 17.72
C LYS A 39 0.30 -27.18 16.22
N GLU A 40 -0.78 -27.59 15.57
CA GLU A 40 -0.81 -27.88 14.13
C GLU A 40 -0.84 -26.61 13.27
N PHE A 41 -1.12 -25.46 13.88
CA PHE A 41 -1.20 -24.18 13.19
C PHE A 41 0.09 -23.37 13.36
N SER A 42 0.51 -22.73 12.29
CA SER A 42 1.64 -21.83 12.27
C SER A 42 1.19 -20.37 12.18
N VAL A 43 2.14 -19.42 12.26
CA VAL A 43 1.87 -17.99 12.03
C VAL A 43 1.44 -17.67 10.59
N LEU A 44 1.53 -18.64 9.68
CA LEU A 44 1.11 -18.52 8.28
C LEU A 44 -0.25 -19.18 7.99
N SER A 45 -0.88 -19.80 9.00
CA SER A 45 -2.17 -20.47 8.85
C SER A 45 -3.36 -19.51 8.81
N PHE A 46 -3.33 -18.52 7.92
CA PHE A 46 -4.38 -17.48 7.81
C PHE A 46 -5.73 -18.03 7.34
N ASP A 47 -5.72 -19.12 6.56
CA ASP A 47 -6.94 -19.75 6.04
C ASP A 47 -7.63 -20.66 7.06
N ASP A 48 -6.94 -21.03 8.14
CA ASP A 48 -7.42 -21.95 9.18
C ASP A 48 -8.13 -21.25 10.36
N GLY A 49 -8.47 -19.97 10.23
CA GLY A 49 -9.01 -19.14 11.31
C GLY A 49 -10.22 -19.77 12.02
N LEU A 50 -11.16 -20.38 11.27
CA LEU A 50 -12.33 -21.05 11.84
C LEU A 50 -11.96 -22.28 12.69
N SER A 51 -10.95 -23.04 12.27
CA SER A 51 -10.45 -24.22 12.99
C SER A 51 -9.76 -23.82 14.29
N ILE A 52 -9.00 -22.72 14.26
CA ILE A 52 -8.34 -22.15 15.45
C ILE A 52 -9.38 -21.65 16.46
N ILE A 53 -10.42 -20.94 16.01
CA ILE A 53 -11.54 -20.48 16.87
C ILE A 53 -12.25 -21.67 17.51
N LYS A 54 -12.55 -22.72 16.74
CA LYS A 54 -13.20 -23.93 17.25
C LYS A 54 -12.37 -24.66 18.30
N SER A 55 -11.04 -24.72 18.14
CA SER A 55 -10.12 -25.24 19.13
C SER A 55 -10.15 -24.41 20.42
N GLY A 56 -10.25 -23.08 20.31
CA GLY A 56 -10.44 -22.20 21.45
C GLY A 56 -11.75 -22.39 22.19
N GLU A 57 -12.88 -22.53 21.46
CA GLU A 57 -14.18 -22.81 22.02
C GLU A 57 -14.21 -24.16 22.79
N LEU A 58 -13.59 -25.21 22.20
CA LEU A 58 -13.50 -26.53 22.84
C LEU A 58 -12.69 -26.46 24.14
N ALA A 59 -11.53 -25.77 24.09
CA ALA A 59 -10.69 -25.58 25.27
C ALA A 59 -11.44 -24.81 26.38
N ALA A 60 -12.19 -23.77 26.03
CA ALA A 60 -13.02 -23.04 26.99
C ALA A 60 -14.13 -23.92 27.61
N LYS A 61 -14.84 -24.72 26.79
CA LYS A 61 -15.90 -25.63 27.28
C LYS A 61 -15.39 -26.71 28.23
N THR A 62 -14.13 -27.11 28.09
CA THR A 62 -13.49 -28.14 28.91
C THR A 62 -12.71 -27.61 30.10
N ALA A 63 -12.54 -26.28 30.18
CA ALA A 63 -11.80 -25.64 31.26
C ALA A 63 -12.55 -25.76 32.60
N SER A 64 -11.89 -26.34 33.61
CA SER A 64 -12.41 -26.36 34.97
C SER A 64 -12.37 -24.94 35.57
N GLY A 65 -13.39 -24.60 36.33
CA GLY A 65 -13.50 -23.29 37.01
C GLY A 65 -14.36 -22.25 36.28
N LEU A 66 -14.57 -22.34 34.96
CA LEU A 66 -15.49 -21.41 34.26
C LEU A 66 -16.95 -21.61 34.72
N ASN A 67 -17.34 -22.84 35.03
CA ASN A 67 -18.67 -23.15 35.53
C ASN A 67 -18.91 -22.61 36.96
N ASP A 68 -17.84 -22.47 37.75
CA ASP A 68 -17.93 -21.97 39.14
C ASP A 68 -18.15 -20.45 39.14
N LEU A 69 -17.74 -19.73 38.12
CA LEU A 69 -18.02 -18.29 37.92
C LEU A 69 -19.52 -18.00 37.71
N ASN A 70 -20.30 -19.00 37.28
CA ASN A 70 -21.70 -18.85 36.97
C ASN A 70 -22.62 -19.01 38.20
N GLN A 71 -22.07 -19.27 39.38
CA GLN A 71 -22.86 -19.52 40.60
C GLN A 71 -23.28 -18.23 41.34
N ASN A 72 -22.66 -17.10 41.00
CA ASN A 72 -23.12 -15.78 41.48
C ASN A 72 -24.16 -15.19 40.51
N ASN A 73 -25.29 -15.85 40.37
CA ASN A 73 -26.47 -15.36 39.63
C ASN A 73 -27.07 -14.11 40.32
N THR A 74 -26.46 -12.98 40.18
CA THR A 74 -27.26 -11.78 39.97
C THR A 74 -27.59 -11.80 38.48
N SER A 75 -28.82 -12.20 38.16
CA SER A 75 -29.38 -12.02 36.83
C SER A 75 -29.44 -10.52 36.54
N SER A 76 -28.31 -9.96 36.11
CA SER A 76 -28.38 -8.70 35.39
C SER A 76 -29.09 -9.05 34.08
N GLU A 77 -30.35 -8.63 33.94
CA GLU A 77 -31.02 -8.62 32.65
C GLU A 77 -30.01 -8.06 31.68
N LEU A 78 -29.56 -8.92 30.75
CA LEU A 78 -28.76 -8.46 29.61
C LEU A 78 -29.64 -7.42 28.92
N ILE A 79 -29.40 -6.15 29.23
CA ILE A 79 -29.99 -5.05 28.50
C ILE A 79 -29.57 -5.32 27.05
N LYS A 80 -30.50 -5.86 26.26
CA LYS A 80 -30.34 -5.96 24.81
C LYS A 80 -30.29 -4.54 24.28
N THR A 81 -29.13 -3.91 24.39
CA THR A 81 -28.88 -2.62 23.76
C THR A 81 -29.08 -2.86 22.28
N LYS A 82 -30.11 -2.17 21.73
CA LYS A 82 -30.33 -2.16 20.28
C LYS A 82 -29.10 -1.54 19.68
N VAL A 83 -28.19 -2.38 19.16
CA VAL A 83 -26.97 -1.94 18.50
C VAL A 83 -27.42 -1.15 17.28
N SER A 84 -27.20 0.15 17.28
CA SER A 84 -27.46 0.98 16.11
C SER A 84 -26.28 0.79 15.14
N ASP A 85 -26.55 0.47 13.89
CA ASP A 85 -25.52 0.32 12.86
C ASP A 85 -24.89 1.65 12.44
N SER A 86 -25.46 2.78 12.91
CA SER A 86 -25.04 4.13 12.55
C SER A 86 -25.21 5.11 13.71
N ILE A 87 -24.40 6.15 13.70
CA ILE A 87 -24.39 7.22 14.69
C ILE A 87 -24.44 8.59 14.00
N PHE A 88 -25.05 9.57 14.67
CA PHE A 88 -25.00 10.96 14.23
C PHE A 88 -23.78 11.64 14.86
N ILE A 89 -22.85 12.11 14.04
CA ILE A 89 -21.64 12.81 14.46
C ILE A 89 -21.85 14.31 14.30
N ASN A 90 -21.89 15.03 15.43
CA ASN A 90 -22.05 16.48 15.43
C ASN A 90 -20.73 17.15 15.03
N LYS A 91 -19.65 16.82 15.73
CA LYS A 91 -18.34 17.45 15.57
C LYS A 91 -17.22 16.41 15.62
N VAL A 92 -16.16 16.69 14.90
CA VAL A 92 -14.91 15.89 14.94
C VAL A 92 -13.79 16.74 15.53
N ILE A 93 -13.25 16.27 16.63
CA ILE A 93 -12.11 16.90 17.32
C ILE A 93 -10.94 15.94 17.17
N VAL A 94 -9.87 16.39 16.52
CA VAL A 94 -8.66 15.59 16.37
C VAL A 94 -7.55 16.19 17.23
N LYS A 95 -6.94 15.37 18.06
CA LYS A 95 -5.79 15.72 18.88
C LYS A 95 -4.53 15.05 18.34
N GLY A 96 -3.38 15.74 18.45
CA GLY A 96 -2.09 15.20 18.02
C GLY A 96 -1.72 15.51 16.56
N ASN A 97 -2.59 16.16 15.79
CA ASN A 97 -2.28 16.63 14.45
C ASN A 97 -1.43 17.91 14.50
N GLN A 98 -0.15 17.79 14.16
CA GLN A 98 0.80 18.91 14.11
C GLN A 98 1.17 19.30 12.66
N LYS A 99 1.37 18.30 11.81
CA LYS A 99 1.83 18.46 10.42
C LYS A 99 0.67 18.39 9.42
N TYR A 100 -0.38 17.64 9.76
CA TYR A 100 -1.55 17.45 8.89
C TYR A 100 -2.75 18.23 9.40
N SER A 101 -3.43 18.94 8.51
CA SER A 101 -4.61 19.71 8.86
C SER A 101 -5.82 18.83 9.20
N LEU A 102 -6.75 19.34 10.01
CA LEU A 102 -8.02 18.65 10.29
C LEU A 102 -8.75 18.31 8.98
N ASN A 103 -8.75 19.22 7.99
CA ASN A 103 -9.39 18.97 6.68
C ASN A 103 -8.77 17.79 5.93
N TYR A 104 -7.45 17.57 6.07
CA TYR A 104 -6.80 16.41 5.51
C TYR A 104 -7.30 15.12 6.18
N VAL A 105 -7.34 15.09 7.51
CA VAL A 105 -7.83 13.93 8.28
C VAL A 105 -9.27 13.63 7.94
N LEU A 106 -10.17 14.63 7.97
CA LEU A 106 -11.57 14.48 7.59
C LEU A 106 -11.73 14.01 6.14
N GLY A 107 -10.89 14.51 5.24
CA GLY A 107 -10.85 14.09 3.84
C GLY A 107 -10.55 12.61 3.68
N LYS A 108 -9.67 12.04 4.50
CA LYS A 108 -9.34 10.60 4.51
C LYS A 108 -10.42 9.78 5.19
N LEU A 109 -10.98 10.24 6.29
CA LEU A 109 -12.12 9.60 6.97
C LEU A 109 -13.37 9.56 6.08
N LYS A 110 -13.48 10.47 5.09
CA LYS A 110 -14.57 10.52 4.09
C LYS A 110 -15.97 10.74 4.70
N PHE A 111 -16.07 11.42 5.82
CA PHE A 111 -17.34 11.92 6.34
C PHE A 111 -17.21 13.38 6.78
N LYS A 112 -18.33 14.04 6.93
CA LYS A 112 -18.44 15.44 7.35
C LYS A 112 -19.09 15.52 8.71
N GLU A 113 -18.85 16.62 9.41
CA GLU A 113 -19.59 16.97 10.61
C GLU A 113 -21.09 17.13 10.33
N ASN A 114 -21.91 16.96 11.35
CA ASN A 114 -23.38 17.01 11.27
C ASN A 114 -23.97 15.99 10.29
N THR A 115 -23.44 14.78 10.25
CA THR A 115 -23.93 13.70 9.40
C THR A 115 -24.11 12.39 10.18
N THR A 116 -24.98 11.53 9.67
CA THR A 116 -25.11 10.15 10.15
C THR A 116 -24.08 9.29 9.43
N VAL A 117 -23.27 8.57 10.20
CA VAL A 117 -22.19 7.70 9.70
C VAL A 117 -22.44 6.28 10.19
N SER A 118 -22.36 5.29 9.31
CA SER A 118 -22.37 3.89 9.72
C SER A 118 -21.00 3.51 10.34
N PHE A 119 -21.00 2.59 11.29
CA PHE A 119 -19.74 2.07 11.86
C PHE A 119 -18.84 1.47 10.77
N LYS A 120 -19.44 0.78 9.81
CA LYS A 120 -18.71 0.24 8.65
C LYS A 120 -18.03 1.33 7.81
N ASP A 121 -18.65 2.50 7.64
CA ASP A 121 -18.03 3.60 6.91
C ASP A 121 -16.99 4.33 7.74
N LEU A 122 -17.17 4.37 9.05
CA LEU A 122 -16.16 4.89 9.98
C LEU A 122 -14.90 4.03 9.94
N ASP A 123 -15.03 2.70 10.08
CA ASP A 123 -13.92 1.77 10.00
C ASP A 123 -13.16 1.88 8.67
N LYS A 124 -13.90 1.88 7.54
CA LYS A 124 -13.28 2.11 6.22
C LYS A 124 -12.57 3.45 6.11
N GLY A 125 -13.11 4.49 6.75
CA GLY A 125 -12.46 5.80 6.80
C GLY A 125 -11.14 5.75 7.56
N ILE A 126 -11.12 5.05 8.68
CA ILE A 126 -9.92 4.83 9.49
C ILE A 126 -8.89 4.02 8.70
N ASP A 127 -9.31 2.95 8.02
CA ASP A 127 -8.42 2.16 7.15
C ASP A 127 -7.77 3.01 6.07
N VAL A 128 -8.54 3.89 5.41
CA VAL A 128 -8.00 4.83 4.41
C VAL A 128 -7.04 5.82 5.04
N LEU A 129 -7.35 6.35 6.24
CA LEU A 129 -6.46 7.24 6.95
C LEU A 129 -5.13 6.56 7.28
N MET A 130 -5.19 5.36 7.84
CA MET A 130 -4.01 4.58 8.24
C MET A 130 -3.19 4.10 7.03
N SER A 131 -3.84 3.73 5.92
CA SER A 131 -3.17 3.29 4.68
C SER A 131 -2.29 4.36 4.03
N THR A 132 -2.45 5.63 4.41
CA THR A 132 -1.55 6.70 3.96
C THR A 132 -0.13 6.56 4.52
N ASN A 133 0.06 5.74 5.57
CA ASN A 133 1.30 5.64 6.35
C ASN A 133 1.82 6.99 6.88
N ASN A 134 0.94 7.98 7.00
CA ASN A 134 1.26 9.28 7.60
C ASN A 134 1.05 9.29 9.10
N PHE A 135 0.37 8.28 9.59
CA PHE A 135 -0.02 8.11 10.98
C PHE A 135 0.39 6.73 11.46
N ASP A 136 0.96 6.65 12.64
CA ASP A 136 1.37 5.41 13.30
C ASP A 136 0.22 4.85 14.15
N TYR A 137 -0.71 5.74 14.57
CA TYR A 137 -1.83 5.38 15.41
C TYR A 137 -3.00 6.35 15.23
N PHE A 138 -4.21 5.83 15.28
CA PHE A 138 -5.47 6.58 15.39
C PHE A 138 -6.44 5.81 16.26
N ASP A 139 -6.91 6.46 17.32
CA ASP A 139 -7.96 5.98 18.21
C ASP A 139 -9.03 7.03 18.37
N TYR A 140 -10.24 6.65 18.74
CA TYR A 140 -11.33 7.60 18.92
C TYR A 140 -12.29 7.22 20.03
N ASP A 141 -12.83 8.25 20.67
CA ASP A 141 -13.92 8.17 21.61
C ASP A 141 -15.19 8.83 21.02
N LEU A 142 -16.33 8.23 21.27
CA LEU A 142 -17.64 8.81 20.95
C LEU A 142 -18.21 9.43 22.21
N VAL A 143 -18.07 10.73 22.34
CA VAL A 143 -18.56 11.50 23.49
C VAL A 143 -19.96 12.01 23.20
N LYS A 144 -20.95 11.56 24.00
CA LYS A 144 -22.33 12.03 23.85
C LYS A 144 -22.37 13.54 24.00
N ASN A 145 -23.10 14.19 23.12
CA ASN A 145 -23.37 15.63 23.25
C ASN A 145 -24.66 15.83 24.02
N ASP A 146 -24.57 16.43 25.19
CA ASP A 146 -25.76 16.64 26.05
C ASP A 146 -26.69 17.77 25.55
N GLU A 147 -26.16 18.68 24.76
CA GLU A 147 -26.89 19.82 24.18
C GLU A 147 -27.55 19.50 22.82
N GLN A 148 -27.06 18.52 22.11
CA GLN A 148 -27.49 18.14 20.76
C GLN A 148 -27.65 16.62 20.64
N LYS A 149 -28.58 16.16 19.83
CA LYS A 149 -28.70 14.72 19.53
C LYS A 149 -27.45 14.26 18.77
N GLY A 150 -26.76 13.22 19.29
CA GLY A 150 -25.61 12.61 18.62
C GLY A 150 -24.35 12.61 19.47
N TYR A 151 -23.23 12.42 18.80
CA TYR A 151 -21.94 12.25 19.43
C TYR A 151 -20.89 13.19 18.83
N ASN A 152 -19.96 13.63 19.65
CA ASN A 152 -18.70 14.20 19.17
C ASN A 152 -17.68 13.08 19.05
N LEU A 153 -17.04 12.96 17.90
CA LEU A 153 -15.92 12.06 17.70
C LEU A 153 -14.65 12.78 18.15
N VAL A 154 -14.00 12.26 19.18
CA VAL A 154 -12.73 12.77 19.69
C VAL A 154 -11.65 11.77 19.27
N GLY A 155 -10.88 12.10 18.21
CA GLY A 155 -9.80 11.27 17.70
C GLY A 155 -8.46 11.66 18.34
N ASN A 156 -7.68 10.67 18.76
CA ASN A 156 -6.30 10.81 19.18
C ASN A 156 -5.41 10.26 18.07
N LEU A 157 -4.53 11.10 17.54
CA LEU A 157 -3.72 10.80 16.36
C LEU A 157 -2.24 10.87 16.73
N LEU A 158 -1.47 9.89 16.28
CA LEU A 158 -0.02 9.92 16.35
C LEU A 158 0.54 10.00 14.92
N GLU A 159 1.13 11.13 14.58
CA GLU A 159 1.75 11.32 13.27
C GLU A 159 3.08 10.59 13.17
N SER A 160 3.29 9.90 12.03
CA SER A 160 4.54 9.21 11.76
C SER A 160 5.72 10.18 11.69
N GLN A 161 6.79 9.86 12.42
CA GLN A 161 8.01 10.63 12.41
C GLN A 161 8.80 10.44 11.12
N SER A 162 8.66 9.29 10.47
CA SER A 162 9.35 8.99 9.22
C SER A 162 8.80 9.82 8.06
N SER A 163 9.64 10.64 7.47
CA SER A 163 9.31 11.44 6.28
C SER A 163 9.99 10.93 5.01
N SER A 164 10.89 9.96 5.11
CA SER A 164 11.57 9.38 3.95
C SER A 164 11.86 7.90 4.17
N SER A 165 11.83 7.14 3.10
CA SER A 165 12.22 5.75 3.07
C SER A 165 12.98 5.41 1.81
N MET A 166 13.87 4.44 1.90
CA MET A 166 14.61 3.90 0.77
C MET A 166 14.44 2.39 0.76
N LYS A 167 14.15 1.85 -0.42
CA LYS A 167 13.97 0.41 -0.63
C LYS A 167 14.85 -0.03 -1.78
N PHE A 168 15.36 -1.25 -1.69
CA PHE A 168 16.20 -1.86 -2.71
C PHE A 168 15.57 -3.18 -3.16
N SER A 169 15.68 -3.47 -4.45
CA SER A 169 15.23 -4.73 -5.01
C SER A 169 16.12 -5.11 -6.20
N VAL A 170 16.19 -6.39 -6.52
CA VAL A 170 16.85 -6.91 -7.72
C VAL A 170 15.77 -7.40 -8.66
N HIS A 171 15.93 -7.09 -9.93
CA HIS A 171 15.02 -7.44 -11.00
C HIS A 171 15.76 -8.18 -12.12
N HIS A 172 15.12 -9.20 -12.70
CA HIS A 172 15.59 -9.87 -13.89
C HIS A 172 14.42 -10.32 -14.74
N ASP A 173 14.40 -9.95 -16.01
CA ASP A 173 13.46 -10.45 -17.03
C ASP A 173 14.11 -10.48 -18.42
N ASP A 174 13.41 -11.06 -19.41
CA ASP A 174 13.93 -11.22 -20.76
C ASP A 174 14.03 -9.91 -21.54
N LEU A 175 13.23 -8.90 -21.21
CA LEU A 175 13.20 -7.63 -21.95
C LEU A 175 14.21 -6.64 -21.40
N TYR A 176 14.18 -6.43 -20.06
CA TYR A 176 15.00 -5.41 -19.41
C TYR A 176 16.28 -5.96 -18.77
N LYS A 177 16.46 -7.31 -18.80
CA LYS A 177 17.62 -8.02 -18.26
C LYS A 177 17.76 -7.81 -16.75
N SER A 178 19.00 -7.76 -16.26
CA SER A 178 19.28 -7.63 -14.83
C SER A 178 19.37 -6.16 -14.43
N ALA A 179 18.77 -5.81 -13.30
CA ALA A 179 18.83 -4.47 -12.76
C ALA A 179 18.72 -4.43 -11.24
N LEU A 180 19.29 -3.40 -10.64
CA LEU A 180 19.08 -2.97 -9.27
C LEU A 180 18.00 -1.85 -9.28
N LEU A 181 16.94 -2.05 -8.53
CA LEU A 181 15.92 -1.04 -8.29
C LEU A 181 16.21 -0.33 -6.97
N ILE A 182 16.23 1.00 -6.99
CA ILE A 182 16.32 1.86 -5.82
C ILE A 182 15.05 2.71 -5.81
N ASN A 183 14.19 2.50 -4.80
CA ASN A 183 13.03 3.34 -4.57
C ASN A 183 13.34 4.33 -3.44
N TYR A 184 13.14 5.60 -3.70
CA TYR A 184 13.19 6.66 -2.69
C TYR A 184 11.81 7.30 -2.58
N THR A 185 11.24 7.27 -1.38
CA THR A 185 9.97 7.94 -1.07
C THR A 185 10.23 9.07 -0.09
N LYS A 186 9.73 10.25 -0.40
CA LYS A 186 9.79 11.44 0.48
C LYS A 186 8.40 12.01 0.67
N LYS A 187 7.99 12.14 1.91
CA LYS A 187 6.76 12.83 2.31
C LYS A 187 7.09 14.24 2.76
N ARG A 188 6.19 15.17 2.52
CA ARG A 188 6.34 16.57 2.92
C ARG A 188 7.63 17.20 2.37
N LEU A 189 7.78 17.12 1.05
CA LEU A 189 8.91 17.71 0.35
C LEU A 189 8.74 19.23 0.20
N LEU A 190 7.57 19.66 -0.32
CA LEU A 190 7.23 21.06 -0.58
C LEU A 190 6.06 21.54 0.29
N PHE A 191 5.08 20.67 0.51
CA PHE A 191 3.87 20.94 1.27
C PHE A 191 3.65 19.88 2.36
N GLY A 192 2.77 20.16 3.33
CA GLY A 192 2.50 19.25 4.46
C GLY A 192 1.87 17.90 4.07
N ASN A 193 1.24 17.83 2.92
CA ASN A 193 0.46 16.67 2.48
C ASN A 193 0.87 16.16 1.08
N ASP A 194 2.09 16.43 0.67
CA ASP A 194 2.66 15.87 -0.54
C ASP A 194 3.46 14.59 -0.30
N VAL A 195 3.62 13.83 -1.36
CA VAL A 195 4.50 12.67 -1.41
C VAL A 195 5.22 12.63 -2.76
N THR A 196 6.50 12.31 -2.71
CA THR A 196 7.35 12.14 -3.88
C THR A 196 7.87 10.71 -3.90
N PHE A 197 7.71 10.04 -5.03
CA PHE A 197 8.30 8.73 -5.30
C PHE A 197 9.32 8.86 -6.41
N PHE A 198 10.45 8.24 -6.23
CA PHE A 198 11.48 8.15 -7.25
C PHE A 198 12.03 6.73 -7.30
N ASP A 199 11.76 6.04 -8.40
CA ASP A 199 12.32 4.74 -8.71
C ASP A 199 13.46 4.92 -9.71
N PHE A 200 14.63 4.47 -9.36
CA PHE A 200 15.80 4.49 -10.23
C PHE A 200 16.25 3.06 -10.46
N ILE A 201 16.32 2.64 -11.71
CA ILE A 201 16.58 1.27 -12.11
C ILE A 201 17.86 1.26 -12.93
N ILE A 202 18.93 0.71 -12.33
CA ILE A 202 20.27 0.67 -12.86
C ILE A 202 20.61 -0.77 -13.24
N GLY A 203 21.00 -0.98 -14.46
CA GLY A 203 21.38 -2.29 -14.97
C GLY A 203 21.69 -2.23 -16.45
N ASP A 204 21.40 -3.30 -17.16
CA ASP A 204 21.59 -3.39 -18.62
C ASP A 204 20.81 -2.30 -19.38
N ASN A 205 19.69 -1.87 -18.83
CA ASN A 205 18.81 -0.84 -19.39
C ASN A 205 18.45 0.18 -18.31
N LEU A 206 18.79 1.44 -18.54
CA LEU A 206 18.51 2.51 -17.60
C LEU A 206 17.05 2.91 -17.68
N ARG A 207 16.40 2.99 -16.51
CA ARG A 207 14.99 3.43 -16.40
C ARG A 207 14.81 4.27 -15.14
N TYR A 208 13.86 5.17 -15.16
CA TYR A 208 13.40 5.84 -13.96
C TYR A 208 11.88 6.04 -14.00
N ASN A 209 11.30 6.18 -12.81
CA ASN A 209 9.93 6.60 -12.59
C ASN A 209 9.92 7.63 -11.47
N PHE A 210 9.41 8.81 -11.76
CA PHE A 210 9.25 9.90 -10.82
C PHE A 210 7.79 10.26 -10.69
N GLU A 211 7.30 10.39 -9.47
CA GLU A 211 5.95 10.87 -9.19
C GLU A 211 5.97 11.85 -8.03
N TYR A 212 5.35 12.98 -8.23
CA TYR A 212 5.04 13.95 -7.20
C TYR A 212 3.53 14.07 -7.09
N TYR A 213 2.99 13.89 -5.90
CA TYR A 213 1.56 13.93 -5.66
C TYR A 213 1.23 14.79 -4.45
N LEU A 214 0.37 15.80 -4.66
CA LEU A 214 -0.16 16.67 -3.63
C LEU A 214 -1.61 16.30 -3.32
N ASP A 215 -1.84 15.66 -2.18
CA ASP A 215 -3.14 15.21 -1.73
C ASP A 215 -3.88 16.33 -0.99
N ARG A 216 -5.05 16.71 -1.48
CA ARG A 216 -5.88 17.75 -0.88
C ARG A 216 -7.15 17.22 -0.19
N GLY A 217 -7.20 15.93 0.11
CA GLY A 217 -8.31 15.31 0.85
C GLY A 217 -9.61 15.29 0.05
N PHE A 218 -10.57 16.17 0.40
CA PHE A 218 -11.87 16.27 -0.30
C PHE A 218 -11.78 16.99 -1.65
N SER A 219 -10.77 17.83 -1.85
CA SER A 219 -10.61 18.65 -3.05
C SER A 219 -9.85 17.90 -4.13
N TRP A 220 -9.74 18.52 -5.30
CA TRP A 220 -8.88 18.04 -6.36
C TRP A 220 -7.42 18.00 -5.92
N SER A 221 -6.81 16.86 -6.10
CA SER A 221 -5.39 16.61 -5.86
C SER A 221 -4.60 16.80 -7.15
N PHE A 222 -3.30 17.09 -7.04
CA PHE A 222 -2.41 17.38 -8.17
C PHE A 222 -1.33 16.32 -8.26
N GLY A 223 -1.00 15.90 -9.48
CA GLY A 223 0.07 14.97 -9.73
C GLY A 223 0.97 15.39 -10.88
N LEU A 224 2.26 15.10 -10.73
CA LEU A 224 3.28 15.15 -11.77
C LEU A 224 3.87 13.75 -11.88
N HIS A 225 3.91 13.22 -13.08
CA HIS A 225 4.54 11.95 -13.36
C HIS A 225 5.56 12.12 -14.48
N SER A 226 6.75 11.52 -14.34
CA SER A 226 7.76 11.45 -15.37
C SER A 226 8.42 10.08 -15.35
N SER A 227 8.42 9.39 -16.48
CA SER A 227 9.08 8.10 -16.60
C SER A 227 9.91 8.01 -17.86
N TYR A 228 11.04 7.34 -17.76
CA TYR A 228 11.91 7.01 -18.88
C TYR A 228 12.19 5.52 -18.87
N ASN A 229 12.00 4.89 -20.03
CA ASN A 229 12.31 3.51 -20.26
C ASN A 229 13.24 3.38 -21.48
N ALA A 230 14.25 2.56 -21.35
CA ALA A 230 15.09 2.17 -22.48
C ALA A 230 15.29 0.66 -22.45
N PHE A 231 15.28 0.03 -23.62
CA PHE A 231 15.60 -1.39 -23.76
C PHE A 231 16.04 -1.70 -25.17
N HIS A 232 16.74 -2.82 -25.34
CA HIS A 232 17.17 -3.31 -26.65
C HIS A 232 16.52 -4.66 -26.94
N LYS A 233 16.02 -4.81 -28.13
CA LYS A 233 15.41 -6.07 -28.58
C LYS A 233 15.88 -6.43 -29.98
N SER A 234 16.13 -7.72 -30.15
CA SER A 234 16.55 -8.25 -31.44
C SER A 234 15.35 -8.84 -32.19
N PHE A 235 15.24 -8.49 -33.46
CA PHE A 235 14.21 -8.96 -34.37
C PHE A 235 14.84 -9.70 -35.55
N LYS A 236 14.15 -10.69 -36.09
CA LYS A 236 14.49 -11.29 -37.39
C LYS A 236 14.22 -10.27 -38.51
N THR A 237 14.96 -10.35 -39.61
CA THR A 237 14.93 -9.38 -40.72
C THR A 237 13.56 -9.10 -41.31
N GLY A 238 12.64 -10.08 -41.39
CA GLY A 238 11.32 -9.88 -41.90
C GLY A 238 10.49 -8.80 -41.20
N VAL A 239 10.79 -8.51 -39.91
CA VAL A 239 10.13 -7.42 -39.17
C VAL A 239 10.69 -6.06 -39.60
N GLY A 240 12.01 -5.96 -39.85
CA GLY A 240 12.63 -4.72 -40.33
C GLY A 240 12.14 -4.32 -41.72
N GLU A 241 11.96 -5.27 -42.62
CA GLU A 241 11.37 -5.07 -43.95
C GLU A 241 9.95 -4.52 -43.86
N TYR A 242 9.13 -5.08 -42.96
CA TYR A 242 7.75 -4.60 -42.73
C TYR A 242 7.71 -3.16 -42.16
N LEU A 243 8.63 -2.81 -41.24
CA LEU A 243 8.65 -1.50 -40.63
C LEU A 243 9.11 -0.38 -41.57
N THR A 244 10.01 -0.69 -42.53
CA THR A 244 10.60 0.33 -43.39
C THR A 244 10.06 0.32 -44.83
N ASN A 245 9.31 -0.71 -45.20
CA ASN A 245 8.85 -0.95 -46.55
C ASN A 245 9.99 -0.96 -47.60
N ASP A 246 11.21 -1.31 -47.18
CA ASP A 246 12.43 -1.33 -47.99
C ASP A 246 13.12 -2.69 -47.88
N SER A 247 12.77 -3.61 -48.79
CA SER A 247 13.32 -4.97 -48.82
C SER A 247 14.80 -5.01 -49.21
N THR A 248 15.29 -3.99 -49.90
CA THR A 248 16.68 -4.03 -50.43
C THR A 248 17.74 -3.82 -49.36
N ARG A 249 17.44 -3.04 -48.35
CA ARG A 249 18.37 -2.77 -47.21
C ARG A 249 18.52 -3.92 -46.22
N PHE A 250 17.52 -4.80 -46.15
CA PHE A 250 17.46 -5.85 -45.14
C PHE A 250 17.73 -7.26 -45.64
N SER A 251 17.87 -7.44 -46.97
CA SER A 251 17.98 -8.75 -47.60
C SER A 251 19.25 -9.55 -47.19
N SER A 252 20.29 -8.88 -46.72
CA SER A 252 21.54 -9.52 -46.31
C SER A 252 21.69 -9.70 -44.76
N LEU A 253 20.70 -9.27 -44.02
CA LEU A 253 20.74 -9.29 -42.54
C LEU A 253 19.90 -10.44 -41.99
N ASN A 254 20.42 -11.20 -41.05
CA ASN A 254 19.66 -12.25 -40.35
C ASN A 254 18.91 -11.72 -39.13
N LYS A 255 19.34 -10.59 -38.54
CA LYS A 255 18.86 -10.07 -37.27
C LYS A 255 19.15 -8.57 -37.19
N ILE A 256 18.20 -7.81 -36.63
CA ILE A 256 18.34 -6.38 -36.35
C ILE A 256 18.22 -6.19 -34.84
N ASN A 257 19.18 -5.51 -34.23
CA ASN A 257 19.11 -5.08 -32.84
C ASN A 257 18.54 -3.67 -32.81
N ALA A 258 17.33 -3.51 -32.30
CA ALA A 258 16.68 -2.21 -32.17
C ALA A 258 16.73 -1.73 -30.73
N GLY A 259 17.07 -0.47 -30.55
CA GLY A 259 16.98 0.27 -29.31
C GLY A 259 15.64 1.00 -29.25
N PHE A 260 14.99 0.90 -28.11
CA PHE A 260 13.72 1.56 -27.81
C PHE A 260 13.93 2.52 -26.65
N GLN A 261 13.45 3.72 -26.78
CA GLN A 261 13.44 4.74 -25.73
C GLN A 261 12.09 5.38 -25.70
N ASP A 262 11.51 5.48 -24.51
CA ASP A 262 10.29 6.24 -24.28
C ASP A 262 10.42 7.13 -23.06
N LEU A 263 10.01 8.39 -23.20
CA LEU A 263 9.89 9.35 -22.11
C LEU A 263 8.45 9.81 -22.05
N THR A 264 7.83 9.63 -20.91
CA THR A 264 6.46 10.11 -20.64
C THR A 264 6.50 11.15 -19.54
N ASN A 265 5.87 12.30 -19.77
CA ASN A 265 5.66 13.33 -18.76
C ASN A 265 4.17 13.63 -18.69
N GLN A 266 3.61 13.64 -17.48
CA GLN A 266 2.21 13.92 -17.25
C GLN A 266 2.03 14.95 -16.14
N PHE A 267 1.10 15.85 -16.36
CA PHE A 267 0.54 16.70 -15.31
C PHE A 267 -0.95 16.41 -15.24
N TYR A 268 -1.45 16.08 -14.06
CA TYR A 268 -2.85 15.71 -13.89
C TYR A 268 -3.44 16.29 -12.60
N ILE A 269 -4.75 16.46 -12.63
CA ILE A 269 -5.57 16.70 -11.44
C ILE A 269 -6.54 15.56 -11.30
N GLN A 270 -6.77 15.13 -10.06
CA GLN A 270 -7.67 14.01 -9.79
C GLN A 270 -8.53 14.23 -8.55
N THR A 271 -9.68 13.56 -8.54
CA THR A 271 -10.55 13.49 -7.37
C THR A 271 -11.17 12.10 -7.24
N ILE A 272 -11.55 11.71 -6.03
CA ILE A 272 -12.15 10.41 -5.75
C ILE A 272 -13.59 10.61 -5.28
N PHE A 273 -14.54 10.04 -6.03
CA PHE A 273 -15.97 10.04 -5.67
C PHE A 273 -16.33 8.75 -4.95
N LYS A 274 -17.11 8.89 -3.87
CA LYS A 274 -17.67 7.76 -3.11
C LYS A 274 -16.67 6.63 -2.78
N ARG A 275 -15.37 6.96 -2.64
CA ARG A 275 -14.26 6.01 -2.35
C ARG A 275 -14.00 4.94 -3.42
N VAL A 276 -14.73 4.93 -4.52
CA VAL A 276 -14.71 3.86 -5.52
C VAL A 276 -14.34 4.39 -6.90
N PHE A 277 -14.81 5.59 -7.24
CA PHE A 277 -14.62 6.15 -8.57
C PHE A 277 -13.56 7.25 -8.55
N LEU A 278 -12.50 7.08 -9.34
CA LEU A 278 -11.45 8.08 -9.55
C LEU A 278 -11.69 8.77 -10.89
N LEU A 279 -11.75 10.09 -10.87
CA LEU A 279 -11.74 10.93 -12.06
C LEU A 279 -10.43 11.71 -12.10
N ALA A 280 -9.69 11.58 -13.20
CA ALA A 280 -8.47 12.34 -13.46
C ALA A 280 -8.55 12.99 -14.84
N ILE A 281 -8.00 14.20 -14.94
CA ILE A 281 -7.82 14.96 -16.19
C ILE A 281 -6.42 15.49 -16.17
N GLY A 282 -5.73 15.41 -17.31
CA GLY A 282 -4.34 15.85 -17.37
C GLY A 282 -3.84 16.12 -18.78
N LEU A 283 -2.59 16.52 -18.85
CA LEU A 283 -1.83 16.68 -20.09
C LEU A 283 -0.69 15.67 -20.08
N GLU A 284 -0.47 15.03 -21.19
CA GLU A 284 0.60 14.06 -21.38
C GLU A 284 1.48 14.50 -22.55
N HIS A 285 2.79 14.48 -22.33
CA HIS A 285 3.80 14.55 -23.37
C HIS A 285 4.55 13.22 -23.42
N LYS A 286 4.61 12.62 -24.62
CA LYS A 286 5.39 11.42 -24.91
C LYS A 286 6.45 11.69 -25.94
N TYR A 287 7.64 11.13 -25.72
CA TYR A 287 8.71 11.06 -26.68
C TYR A 287 9.07 9.61 -26.93
N TYR A 288 9.09 9.20 -28.18
CA TYR A 288 9.52 7.90 -28.62
C TYR A 288 10.69 7.97 -29.56
N ARG A 289 11.67 7.10 -29.33
CA ARG A 289 12.76 6.86 -30.25
C ARG A 289 12.98 5.38 -30.45
N ILE A 290 13.04 4.99 -31.71
CA ILE A 290 13.39 3.63 -32.14
C ILE A 290 14.55 3.75 -33.10
N ASP A 291 15.70 3.18 -32.78
CA ASP A 291 16.89 3.20 -33.62
C ASP A 291 17.59 1.85 -33.68
N THR A 292 18.58 1.72 -34.52
CA THR A 292 19.43 0.52 -34.59
C THR A 292 20.83 0.88 -35.03
N GLU A 293 21.82 0.28 -34.35
CA GLU A 293 23.22 0.32 -34.77
C GLU A 293 23.58 -0.76 -35.80
N THR A 294 22.67 -1.71 -36.05
CA THR A 294 22.89 -2.78 -37.03
C THR A 294 22.89 -2.22 -38.45
N ILE A 295 22.21 -1.13 -38.71
CA ILE A 295 22.13 -0.46 -40.01
C ILE A 295 22.53 1.00 -39.80
N LEU A 296 23.39 1.51 -40.67
CA LEU A 296 23.78 2.90 -40.65
C LEU A 296 23.04 3.70 -41.74
N ASP A 297 22.80 4.96 -41.48
CA ASP A 297 22.30 5.91 -42.47
C ASP A 297 23.41 6.26 -43.50
N ILE A 298 23.09 7.14 -44.44
CA ILE A 298 24.01 7.61 -45.48
C ILE A 298 25.22 8.39 -44.91
N ASN A 299 25.13 8.87 -43.67
CA ASN A 299 26.18 9.62 -42.98
C ASN A 299 26.96 8.73 -41.97
N GLY A 300 26.71 7.42 -41.95
CA GLY A 300 27.35 6.49 -41.03
C GLY A 300 26.83 6.56 -39.58
N LYS A 301 25.64 7.13 -39.35
CA LYS A 301 25.00 7.17 -38.03
C LYS A 301 23.99 6.02 -37.90
N PRO A 302 23.66 5.59 -36.66
CA PRO A 302 22.60 4.62 -36.40
C PRO A 302 21.30 5.01 -37.13
N TYR A 303 20.67 4.04 -37.81
CA TYR A 303 19.42 4.29 -38.52
C TYR A 303 18.28 4.48 -37.51
N VAL A 304 17.53 5.56 -37.66
CA VAL A 304 16.40 5.90 -36.81
C VAL A 304 15.10 5.57 -37.53
N PHE A 305 14.32 4.65 -36.96
CA PHE A 305 13.00 4.27 -37.47
C PHE A 305 11.92 5.25 -37.03
N GLU A 306 12.02 5.72 -35.78
CA GLU A 306 11.04 6.63 -35.17
C GLU A 306 11.76 7.63 -34.26
N ASN A 307 11.34 8.88 -34.28
CA ASN A 307 11.82 9.94 -33.40
C ASN A 307 10.73 11.02 -33.32
N SER A 308 9.76 10.81 -32.44
CA SER A 308 8.52 11.59 -32.42
C SER A 308 8.12 12.06 -31.04
N HIS A 309 7.48 13.21 -31.00
CA HIS A 309 6.87 13.80 -29.82
C HIS A 309 5.35 13.84 -29.99
N TYR A 310 4.63 13.43 -28.96
CA TYR A 310 3.18 13.42 -28.92
C TYR A 310 2.69 14.25 -27.72
N LEU A 311 1.62 15.01 -27.94
CA LEU A 311 0.89 15.70 -26.89
C LEU A 311 -0.56 15.19 -26.90
N SER A 312 -1.07 14.81 -25.72
CA SER A 312 -2.44 14.36 -25.51
C SER A 312 -3.01 14.93 -24.21
N GLY A 313 -4.34 15.00 -24.13
CA GLY A 313 -5.05 15.49 -22.96
C GLY A 313 -6.26 14.65 -22.62
#